data_d5e4538ccf47144a49d439e6abe0898c
#
_entry.id   d5e4538ccf47144a49d439e6abe0898c
#
_cell.length_a   1.000
_cell.length_b   1.000
_cell.length_c   1.000
_cell.angle_alpha   90.00
_cell.angle_beta   90.00
_cell.angle_gamma   90.00
#
_symmetry.space_group_name_H-M   'P 1'
#
loop_
_entity.id
_entity.type
_entity.pdbx_description
1 polymer ?
#
loop_
_entity_poly.entity_id
_entity_poly.type
_entity_poly.pdbx_seq_one_letter_code
_entity_poly.pdbx_strand_id
1 'polypeptide(L)'
;MLLPVLAQSLGLSYTQIGLLKAVSSSAMALLEIPSGIVAEKFGEKSLLCAGLIGVGTGYVGVASSNQFATVCLFFLLAGSGAAFQHSLASSLLVRQFEGGLRRSALGTYNSFGDLGKLSYAGAFSLLLGMGLTWSTVVLLMAVSAIIFGLVVLLLLRNNVPDNQNQKARPENPDHAKGPADQTFGITKPVRFLSLSFIVFLDSIVQAAFLTFIAFVLVEKGASASHAAGGVVLTLIGGTAGKFTGGLFAARVGDRYSFFIIQCMTILGLLGVLFLPLQAIFVLLPVVGVFVQGSSTVCYGTVADYVDESKTTRAYAIIYTLSSAASVAGPFFLGVLADRVHIEAVLWSLMVVTAISLLFGMSFSPKGR
;
A
#
# COMPACT_ATOMS: atom_id res chain seq x y z
N MET A 1 1.15 9.10 -9.36
CA MET A 1 0.52 9.82 -10.48
C MET A 1 0.42 11.32 -10.25
N LEU A 2 -0.30 11.76 -9.20
CA LEU A 2 -0.48 13.18 -8.88
C LEU A 2 0.83 13.88 -8.52
N LEU A 3 1.73 13.22 -7.79
CA LEU A 3 2.96 13.83 -7.25
C LEU A 3 3.87 14.49 -8.30
N PRO A 4 4.15 13.90 -9.48
CA PRO A 4 4.96 14.58 -10.49
C PRO A 4 4.32 15.86 -11.01
N VAL A 5 3.00 15.84 -11.18
CA VAL A 5 2.26 17.00 -11.69
C VAL A 5 2.23 18.12 -10.64
N LEU A 6 2.06 17.77 -9.35
CA LEU A 6 2.21 18.70 -8.23
C LEU A 6 3.62 19.29 -8.15
N ALA A 7 4.65 18.42 -8.33
CA ALA A 7 6.03 18.86 -8.32
C ALA A 7 6.30 19.93 -9.40
N GLN A 8 5.83 19.69 -10.62
CA GLN A 8 5.98 20.64 -11.72
C GLN A 8 5.18 21.93 -11.49
N SER A 9 3.94 21.84 -11.01
CA SER A 9 3.07 23.00 -10.84
C SER A 9 3.46 23.90 -9.67
N LEU A 10 4.00 23.35 -8.60
CA LEU A 10 4.35 24.05 -7.36
C LEU A 10 5.88 24.20 -7.16
N GLY A 11 6.71 23.71 -8.08
CA GLY A 11 8.16 23.76 -7.96
C GLY A 11 8.71 22.97 -6.78
N LEU A 12 8.12 21.80 -6.47
CA LEU A 12 8.48 21.01 -5.29
C LEU A 12 9.74 20.17 -5.53
N SER A 13 10.60 20.10 -4.52
CA SER A 13 11.75 19.20 -4.51
C SER A 13 11.34 17.75 -4.29
N TYR A 14 12.21 16.80 -4.60
CA TYR A 14 11.97 15.36 -4.35
C TYR A 14 11.82 15.07 -2.86
N THR A 15 12.53 15.79 -1.99
CA THR A 15 12.34 15.74 -0.53
C THR A 15 10.92 16.11 -0.14
N GLN A 16 10.40 17.22 -0.70
CA GLN A 16 9.02 17.66 -0.44
C GLN A 16 8.00 16.64 -0.94
N ILE A 17 8.24 15.99 -2.07
CA ILE A 17 7.40 14.91 -2.59
C ILE A 17 7.43 13.69 -1.65
N GLY A 18 8.63 13.30 -1.20
CA GLY A 18 8.80 12.23 -0.20
C GLY A 18 8.05 12.55 1.09
N LEU A 19 8.12 13.82 1.55
CA LEU A 19 7.42 14.29 2.74
C LEU A 19 5.89 14.26 2.57
N LEU A 20 5.34 14.67 1.42
CA LEU A 20 3.90 14.55 1.13
C LEU A 20 3.43 13.10 1.26
N LYS A 21 4.19 12.16 0.69
CA LYS A 21 3.89 10.74 0.79
C LYS A 21 3.97 10.25 2.24
N ALA A 22 5.01 10.66 2.96
CA ALA A 22 5.21 10.32 4.37
C ALA A 22 4.07 10.85 5.26
N VAL A 23 3.66 12.10 5.09
CA VAL A 23 2.57 12.73 5.85
C VAL A 23 1.26 11.96 5.69
N SER A 24 0.87 11.63 4.45
CA SER A 24 -0.34 10.87 4.18
C SER A 24 -0.28 9.46 4.77
N SER A 25 0.84 8.76 4.57
CA SER A 25 1.01 7.38 5.06
C SER A 25 1.12 7.32 6.59
N SER A 26 1.76 8.30 7.22
CA SER A 26 1.85 8.38 8.70
C SER A 26 0.49 8.66 9.32
N ALA A 27 -0.30 9.56 8.74
CA ALA A 27 -1.66 9.81 9.22
C ALA A 27 -2.52 8.54 9.18
N MET A 28 -2.43 7.80 8.08
CA MET A 28 -3.13 6.52 7.95
C MET A 28 -2.68 5.52 9.02
N ALA A 29 -1.37 5.30 9.15
CA ALA A 29 -0.82 4.31 10.08
C ALA A 29 -1.11 4.64 11.56
N LEU A 30 -0.98 5.92 11.94
CA LEU A 30 -1.20 6.37 13.32
C LEU A 30 -2.68 6.33 13.73
N LEU A 31 -3.60 6.54 12.79
CA LEU A 31 -5.03 6.58 13.06
C LEU A 31 -5.71 5.22 12.84
N GLU A 32 -5.04 4.23 12.26
CA GLU A 32 -5.63 2.92 12.01
C GLU A 32 -6.05 2.21 13.33
N ILE A 33 -5.20 2.22 14.36
CA ILE A 33 -5.54 1.66 15.68
C ILE A 33 -6.62 2.50 16.39
N PRO A 34 -6.50 3.84 16.52
CA PRO A 34 -7.55 4.68 17.09
C PRO A 34 -8.88 4.57 16.36
N SER A 35 -8.90 4.28 15.05
CA SER A 35 -10.14 4.13 14.28
C SER A 35 -11.05 3.05 14.84
N GLY A 36 -10.49 1.92 15.31
CA GLY A 36 -11.25 0.85 15.97
C GLY A 36 -11.94 1.34 17.26
N ILE A 37 -11.23 2.09 18.10
CA ILE A 37 -11.76 2.64 19.36
C ILE A 37 -12.90 3.65 19.09
N VAL A 38 -12.67 4.53 18.10
CA VAL A 38 -13.67 5.53 17.70
C VAL A 38 -14.90 4.86 17.08
N ALA A 39 -14.72 3.75 16.37
CA ALA A 39 -15.81 2.97 15.77
C ALA A 39 -16.72 2.32 16.81
N GLU A 40 -16.23 1.94 17.97
CA GLU A 40 -17.04 1.44 19.07
C GLU A 40 -18.04 2.49 19.57
N LYS A 41 -17.65 3.79 19.51
CA LYS A 41 -18.48 4.90 19.99
C LYS A 41 -19.45 5.43 18.93
N PHE A 42 -18.98 5.58 17.68
CA PHE A 42 -19.71 6.25 16.60
C PHE A 42 -20.31 5.29 15.57
N GLY A 43 -20.01 3.99 15.69
CA GLY A 43 -20.42 2.96 14.73
C GLY A 43 -19.48 2.84 13.54
N GLU A 44 -19.17 1.60 13.14
CA GLU A 44 -18.23 1.30 12.05
C GLU A 44 -18.69 1.86 10.70
N LYS A 45 -20.01 1.81 10.41
CA LYS A 45 -20.58 2.31 9.16
C LYS A 45 -20.42 3.81 8.98
N SER A 46 -20.80 4.56 10.02
CA SER A 46 -20.72 6.03 10.01
C SER A 46 -19.27 6.48 9.83
N LEU A 47 -18.34 5.80 10.51
CA LEU A 47 -16.92 6.13 10.45
C LEU A 47 -16.28 5.75 9.10
N LEU A 48 -16.68 4.61 8.51
CA LEU A 48 -16.26 4.21 7.16
C LEU A 48 -16.68 5.26 6.12
N CYS A 49 -17.94 5.72 6.19
CA CYS A 49 -18.44 6.75 5.27
C CYS A 49 -17.78 8.12 5.52
N ALA A 50 -17.58 8.50 6.79
CA ALA A 50 -16.87 9.72 7.15
C ALA A 50 -15.42 9.69 6.64
N GLY A 51 -14.76 8.52 6.69
CA GLY A 51 -13.45 8.33 6.11
C GLY A 51 -13.40 8.57 4.60
N LEU A 52 -14.34 8.02 3.84
CA LEU A 52 -14.45 8.24 2.38
C LEU A 52 -14.68 9.72 2.05
N ILE A 53 -15.60 10.37 2.76
CA ILE A 53 -15.87 11.81 2.60
C ILE A 53 -14.62 12.62 2.99
N GLY A 54 -13.93 12.23 4.07
CA GLY A 54 -12.70 12.87 4.52
C GLY A 54 -11.56 12.78 3.48
N VAL A 55 -11.39 11.62 2.84
CA VAL A 55 -10.45 11.45 1.71
C VAL A 55 -10.81 12.41 0.57
N GLY A 56 -12.09 12.40 0.14
CA GLY A 56 -12.55 13.28 -0.93
C GLY A 56 -12.35 14.77 -0.58
N THR A 57 -12.73 15.19 0.62
CA THR A 57 -12.56 16.58 1.10
C THR A 57 -11.07 16.98 1.13
N GLY A 58 -10.19 16.07 1.58
CA GLY A 58 -8.75 16.29 1.54
C GLY A 58 -8.26 16.53 0.11
N TYR A 59 -8.68 15.73 -0.86
CA TYR A 59 -8.27 15.95 -2.26
C TYR A 59 -8.92 17.16 -2.92
N VAL A 60 -10.13 17.58 -2.51
CA VAL A 60 -10.68 18.91 -2.90
C VAL A 60 -9.76 20.03 -2.44
N GLY A 61 -9.31 19.96 -1.18
CA GLY A 61 -8.35 20.93 -0.65
C GLY A 61 -7.01 20.90 -1.38
N VAL A 62 -6.48 19.75 -1.74
CA VAL A 62 -5.27 19.62 -2.56
C VAL A 62 -5.45 20.30 -3.92
N ALA A 63 -6.59 20.04 -4.60
CA ALA A 63 -6.87 20.63 -5.91
C ALA A 63 -6.96 22.15 -5.90
N SER A 64 -7.33 22.75 -4.75
CA SER A 64 -7.47 24.18 -4.55
C SER A 64 -6.24 24.85 -3.93
N SER A 65 -5.18 24.08 -3.64
CA SER A 65 -4.01 24.57 -2.93
C SER A 65 -2.87 24.95 -3.87
N ASN A 66 -2.25 26.10 -3.59
CA ASN A 66 -1.12 26.63 -4.34
C ASN A 66 0.18 26.72 -3.49
N GLN A 67 0.17 26.20 -2.25
CA GLN A 67 1.29 26.25 -1.34
C GLN A 67 1.58 24.86 -0.75
N PHE A 68 2.86 24.53 -0.60
CA PHE A 68 3.28 23.25 -0.07
C PHE A 68 2.66 22.91 1.31
N ALA A 69 2.64 23.89 2.23
CA ALA A 69 2.10 23.67 3.58
C ALA A 69 0.60 23.32 3.57
N THR A 70 -0.19 23.98 2.72
CA THR A 70 -1.63 23.68 2.57
C THR A 70 -1.86 22.34 1.92
N VAL A 71 -1.04 21.98 0.93
CA VAL A 71 -1.06 20.62 0.32
C VAL A 71 -0.74 19.56 1.38
N CYS A 72 0.29 19.77 2.22
CA CYS A 72 0.60 18.86 3.34
C CYS A 72 -0.59 18.67 4.28
N LEU A 73 -1.25 19.75 4.68
CA LEU A 73 -2.42 19.71 5.56
C LEU A 73 -3.55 18.87 4.95
N PHE A 74 -3.83 19.05 3.67
CA PHE A 74 -4.89 18.30 2.99
C PHE A 74 -4.49 16.85 2.68
N PHE A 75 -3.20 16.54 2.47
CA PHE A 75 -2.70 15.16 2.42
C PHE A 75 -2.81 14.49 3.79
N LEU A 76 -2.57 15.22 4.90
CA LEU A 76 -2.81 14.70 6.25
C LEU A 76 -4.29 14.36 6.45
N LEU A 77 -5.21 15.24 6.04
CA LEU A 77 -6.65 15.01 6.11
C LEU A 77 -7.07 13.79 5.28
N ALA A 78 -6.59 13.70 4.04
CA ALA A 78 -6.88 12.56 3.17
C ALA A 78 -6.33 11.24 3.75
N GLY A 79 -5.10 11.24 4.27
CA GLY A 79 -4.49 10.09 4.95
C GLY A 79 -5.27 9.67 6.21
N SER A 80 -5.75 10.65 6.98
CA SER A 80 -6.60 10.41 8.15
C SER A 80 -7.92 9.74 7.77
N GLY A 81 -8.57 10.20 6.70
CA GLY A 81 -9.78 9.57 6.16
C GLY A 81 -9.54 8.14 5.67
N ALA A 82 -8.38 7.89 5.06
CA ALA A 82 -7.99 6.57 4.57
C ALA A 82 -7.78 5.54 5.71
N ALA A 83 -7.38 5.98 6.90
CA ALA A 83 -7.21 5.11 8.06
C ALA A 83 -8.50 4.37 8.47
N PHE A 84 -9.66 4.96 8.18
CA PHE A 84 -10.96 4.35 8.51
C PHE A 84 -11.41 3.29 7.49
N GLN A 85 -10.65 3.04 6.40
CA GLN A 85 -11.12 2.15 5.34
C GLN A 85 -10.77 0.67 5.60
N HIS A 86 -9.50 0.34 5.78
CA HIS A 86 -9.05 -1.06 5.80
C HIS A 86 -9.55 -1.85 7.00
N SER A 87 -9.35 -1.32 8.20
CA SER A 87 -9.72 -2.01 9.45
C SER A 87 -11.24 -2.13 9.60
N LEU A 88 -11.98 -1.04 9.36
CA LEU A 88 -13.43 -1.04 9.57
C LEU A 88 -14.18 -1.83 8.50
N ALA A 89 -13.80 -1.73 7.23
CA ALA A 89 -14.39 -2.54 6.18
C ALA A 89 -14.15 -4.03 6.40
N SER A 90 -12.92 -4.40 6.80
CA SER A 90 -12.59 -5.79 7.13
C SER A 90 -13.39 -6.29 8.33
N SER A 91 -13.55 -5.48 9.38
CA SER A 91 -14.35 -5.81 10.55
C SER A 91 -15.83 -6.05 10.20
N LEU A 92 -16.42 -5.16 9.40
CA LEU A 92 -17.79 -5.32 8.92
C LEU A 92 -17.98 -6.62 8.13
N LEU A 93 -17.04 -6.95 7.22
CA LEU A 93 -17.09 -8.19 6.44
C LEU A 93 -16.94 -9.44 7.31
N VAL A 94 -16.02 -9.43 8.26
CA VAL A 94 -15.78 -10.56 9.17
C VAL A 94 -17.01 -10.87 10.04
N ARG A 95 -17.80 -9.86 10.38
CA ARG A 95 -19.05 -10.02 11.14
C ARG A 95 -20.23 -10.50 10.31
N GLN A 96 -20.24 -10.18 9.00
CA GLN A 96 -21.36 -10.53 8.11
C GLN A 96 -21.22 -11.93 7.51
N PHE A 97 -19.99 -12.45 7.40
CA PHE A 97 -19.71 -13.72 6.74
C PHE A 97 -18.98 -14.68 7.68
N GLU A 98 -19.28 -15.97 7.60
CA GLU A 98 -18.68 -17.03 8.40
C GLU A 98 -17.93 -18.04 7.53
N GLY A 99 -16.97 -18.77 8.15
CA GLY A 99 -16.25 -19.86 7.52
C GLY A 99 -15.51 -19.50 6.21
N GLY A 100 -15.71 -20.28 5.18
CA GLY A 100 -15.10 -20.08 3.85
C GLY A 100 -15.55 -18.82 3.15
N LEU A 101 -16.81 -18.40 3.36
CA LEU A 101 -17.39 -17.18 2.78
C LEU A 101 -16.69 -15.91 3.31
N ARG A 102 -16.23 -15.90 4.55
CA ARG A 102 -15.45 -14.79 5.13
C ARG A 102 -14.18 -14.53 4.34
N ARG A 103 -13.41 -15.58 4.03
CA ARG A 103 -12.16 -15.45 3.25
C ARG A 103 -12.43 -14.96 1.83
N SER A 104 -13.49 -15.49 1.20
CA SER A 104 -13.91 -15.05 -0.13
C SER A 104 -14.32 -13.58 -0.14
N ALA A 105 -15.11 -13.14 0.84
CA ALA A 105 -15.55 -11.74 0.96
C ALA A 105 -14.38 -10.78 1.16
N LEU A 106 -13.42 -11.11 2.02
CA LEU A 106 -12.20 -10.32 2.22
C LEU A 106 -11.32 -10.27 0.97
N GLY A 107 -11.16 -11.42 0.28
CA GLY A 107 -10.43 -11.49 -0.98
C GLY A 107 -11.08 -10.63 -2.07
N THR A 108 -12.40 -10.71 -2.20
CA THR A 108 -13.18 -9.89 -3.14
C THR A 108 -13.04 -8.41 -2.82
N TYR A 109 -13.17 -8.00 -1.56
CA TYR A 109 -12.97 -6.62 -1.14
C TYR A 109 -11.58 -6.08 -1.52
N ASN A 110 -10.53 -6.83 -1.25
CA ASN A 110 -9.17 -6.44 -1.60
C ASN A 110 -8.97 -6.33 -3.13
N SER A 111 -9.54 -7.27 -3.89
CA SER A 111 -9.48 -7.25 -5.37
C SER A 111 -10.20 -6.03 -5.95
N PHE A 112 -11.38 -5.69 -5.43
CA PHE A 112 -12.07 -4.46 -5.82
C PHE A 112 -11.31 -3.20 -5.40
N GLY A 113 -10.60 -3.23 -4.26
CA GLY A 113 -9.71 -2.16 -3.84
C GLY A 113 -8.56 -1.92 -4.84
N ASP A 114 -7.94 -2.99 -5.33
CA ASP A 114 -6.88 -2.88 -6.35
C ASP A 114 -7.45 -2.45 -7.72
N LEU A 115 -8.62 -2.95 -8.12
CA LEU A 115 -9.33 -2.49 -9.30
C LEU A 115 -9.69 -1.00 -9.21
N GLY A 116 -10.14 -0.52 -8.04
CA GLY A 116 -10.39 0.89 -7.79
C GLY A 116 -9.13 1.75 -7.98
N LYS A 117 -7.98 1.31 -7.45
CA LYS A 117 -6.70 2.01 -7.66
C LYS A 117 -6.34 2.10 -9.15
N LEU A 118 -6.51 1.02 -9.91
CA LEU A 118 -6.27 0.99 -11.34
C LEU A 118 -7.23 1.92 -12.09
N SER A 119 -8.52 1.90 -11.76
CA SER A 119 -9.54 2.74 -12.40
C SER A 119 -9.26 4.23 -12.18
N TYR A 120 -8.96 4.64 -10.94
CA TYR A 120 -8.60 6.04 -10.64
C TYR A 120 -7.28 6.44 -11.29
N ALA A 121 -6.30 5.53 -11.32
CA ALA A 121 -5.02 5.78 -11.99
C ALA A 121 -5.20 5.96 -13.50
N GLY A 122 -5.98 5.09 -14.13
CA GLY A 122 -6.29 5.15 -15.56
C GLY A 122 -7.07 6.42 -15.91
N ALA A 123 -8.12 6.73 -15.14
CA ALA A 123 -8.92 7.94 -15.34
C ALA A 123 -8.05 9.22 -15.20
N PHE A 124 -7.17 9.28 -14.22
CA PHE A 124 -6.24 10.41 -14.05
C PHE A 124 -5.34 10.59 -15.29
N SER A 125 -4.74 9.50 -15.77
CA SER A 125 -3.89 9.53 -16.97
C SER A 125 -4.66 9.97 -18.22
N LEU A 126 -5.86 9.42 -18.43
CA LEU A 126 -6.70 9.73 -19.59
C LEU A 126 -7.16 11.20 -19.57
N LEU A 127 -7.69 11.69 -18.46
CA LEU A 127 -8.19 13.06 -18.35
C LEU A 127 -7.07 14.10 -18.52
N LEU A 128 -5.87 13.83 -17.99
CA LEU A 128 -4.69 14.66 -18.29
C LEU A 128 -4.31 14.61 -19.76
N GLY A 129 -4.37 13.43 -20.40
CA GLY A 129 -4.10 13.26 -21.82
C GLY A 129 -5.10 13.98 -22.71
N MET A 130 -6.35 14.19 -22.24
CA MET A 130 -7.38 15.01 -22.91
C MET A 130 -7.15 16.53 -22.72
N GLY A 131 -6.11 16.95 -22.03
CA GLY A 131 -5.74 18.36 -21.83
C GLY A 131 -6.39 19.03 -20.63
N LEU A 132 -7.07 18.30 -19.74
CA LEU A 132 -7.59 18.90 -18.51
C LEU A 132 -6.44 19.25 -17.57
N THR A 133 -6.62 20.33 -16.80
CA THR A 133 -5.64 20.69 -15.76
C THR A 133 -5.65 19.65 -14.63
N TRP A 134 -4.50 19.44 -14.01
CA TRP A 134 -4.37 18.47 -12.92
C TRP A 134 -5.33 18.77 -11.76
N SER A 135 -5.55 20.03 -11.44
CA SER A 135 -6.47 20.46 -10.38
C SER A 135 -7.92 20.08 -10.70
N THR A 136 -8.34 20.28 -11.94
CA THR A 136 -9.68 19.85 -12.41
C THR A 136 -9.84 18.33 -12.32
N VAL A 137 -8.83 17.58 -12.75
CA VAL A 137 -8.87 16.11 -12.68
C VAL A 137 -8.96 15.62 -11.23
N VAL A 138 -8.13 16.17 -10.34
CA VAL A 138 -8.16 15.84 -8.91
C VAL A 138 -9.50 16.22 -8.28
N LEU A 139 -10.06 17.38 -8.64
CA LEU A 139 -11.37 17.83 -8.15
C LEU A 139 -12.48 16.87 -8.58
N LEU A 140 -12.53 16.46 -9.84
CA LEU A 140 -13.52 15.48 -10.33
C LEU A 140 -13.43 14.15 -9.59
N MET A 141 -12.21 13.67 -9.36
CA MET A 141 -11.97 12.44 -8.61
C MET A 141 -12.35 12.58 -7.12
N ALA A 142 -12.04 13.71 -6.51
CA ALA A 142 -12.40 14.01 -5.13
C ALA A 142 -13.92 14.08 -4.94
N VAL A 143 -14.63 14.75 -5.85
CA VAL A 143 -16.10 14.83 -5.84
C VAL A 143 -16.71 13.43 -6.04
N SER A 144 -16.17 12.62 -6.97
CA SER A 144 -16.66 11.24 -7.14
C SER A 144 -16.48 10.39 -5.88
N ALA A 145 -15.37 10.55 -5.14
CA ALA A 145 -15.13 9.86 -3.87
C ALA A 145 -16.14 10.29 -2.79
N ILE A 146 -16.47 11.59 -2.71
CA ILE A 146 -17.50 12.10 -1.79
C ILE A 146 -18.87 11.54 -2.15
N ILE A 147 -19.26 11.57 -3.43
CA ILE A 147 -20.53 11.01 -3.90
C ILE A 147 -20.61 9.53 -3.57
N PHE A 148 -19.52 8.77 -3.82
CA PHE A 148 -19.47 7.36 -3.48
C PHE A 148 -19.61 7.12 -1.97
N GLY A 149 -18.95 7.95 -1.15
CA GLY A 149 -19.11 7.91 0.31
C GLY A 149 -20.55 8.13 0.76
N LEU A 150 -21.25 9.07 0.15
CA LEU A 150 -22.68 9.32 0.42
C LEU A 150 -23.58 8.17 -0.04
N VAL A 151 -23.30 7.58 -1.21
CA VAL A 151 -24.02 6.39 -1.72
C VAL A 151 -23.83 5.22 -0.78
N VAL A 152 -22.60 4.95 -0.33
CA VAL A 152 -22.30 3.89 0.65
C VAL A 152 -23.04 4.13 1.96
N LEU A 153 -23.10 5.38 2.45
CA LEU A 153 -23.85 5.74 3.65
C LEU A 153 -25.35 5.39 3.51
N LEU A 154 -25.95 5.74 2.38
CA LEU A 154 -27.37 5.44 2.12
C LEU A 154 -27.62 3.93 2.01
N LEU A 155 -26.76 3.18 1.34
CA LEU A 155 -26.88 1.73 1.18
C LEU A 155 -26.68 1.00 2.52
N LEU A 156 -25.69 1.38 3.31
CA LEU A 156 -25.44 0.74 4.60
C LEU A 156 -26.50 1.11 5.64
N ARG A 157 -27.12 2.29 5.55
CA ARG A 157 -28.18 2.72 6.48
C ARG A 157 -29.39 1.76 6.48
N ASN A 158 -29.74 1.26 5.30
CA ASN A 158 -30.97 0.48 5.12
C ASN A 158 -30.76 -1.04 5.27
N ASN A 159 -29.55 -1.56 5.06
CA ASN A 159 -29.32 -2.99 4.86
C ASN A 159 -28.54 -3.70 5.98
N VAL A 160 -27.98 -2.97 6.93
CA VAL A 160 -27.18 -3.57 8.00
C VAL A 160 -27.69 -3.07 9.35
N PRO A 161 -28.13 -3.95 10.28
CA PRO A 161 -28.55 -3.54 11.61
C PRO A 161 -27.46 -2.76 12.34
N ASP A 162 -27.83 -1.64 12.93
CA ASP A 162 -26.91 -0.83 13.73
C ASP A 162 -26.80 -1.48 15.12
N ASN A 163 -25.86 -2.41 15.26
CA ASN A 163 -25.68 -3.16 16.50
C ASN A 163 -24.89 -2.35 17.53
N GLN A 164 -25.39 -1.18 17.93
CA GLN A 164 -24.92 -0.49 19.13
C GLN A 164 -25.16 -1.30 20.43
N ASN A 165 -25.94 -2.38 20.38
CA ASN A 165 -26.32 -3.21 21.52
C ASN A 165 -25.67 -4.60 21.60
N GLN A 166 -24.78 -4.97 20.70
CA GLN A 166 -23.92 -6.11 21.01
C GLN A 166 -22.79 -5.63 21.92
N LYS A 167 -23.11 -5.47 23.20
CA LYS A 167 -22.13 -5.65 24.28
C LYS A 167 -21.21 -6.79 23.88
N ALA A 168 -19.90 -6.54 23.96
CA ALA A 168 -18.87 -7.53 23.72
C ALA A 168 -19.41 -8.93 24.05
N ARG A 169 -19.45 -9.81 23.03
CA ARG A 169 -19.75 -11.22 23.27
C ARG A 169 -18.81 -11.59 24.41
N PRO A 170 -19.30 -12.06 25.57
CA PRO A 170 -18.40 -12.37 26.66
C PRO A 170 -17.33 -13.29 26.09
N GLU A 171 -16.07 -12.87 26.18
CA GLU A 171 -14.94 -13.77 25.98
C GLU A 171 -15.25 -15.00 26.80
N ASN A 172 -15.25 -16.16 26.14
CA ASN A 172 -15.52 -17.42 26.82
C ASN A 172 -14.63 -17.49 28.06
N PRO A 173 -15.17 -17.55 29.29
CA PRO A 173 -14.37 -17.45 30.51
C PRO A 173 -13.32 -18.56 30.65
N ASP A 174 -13.41 -19.60 29.83
CA ASP A 174 -12.48 -20.75 29.83
C ASP A 174 -11.11 -20.48 29.22
N HIS A 175 -10.89 -19.31 28.59
CA HIS A 175 -9.56 -18.80 28.30
C HIS A 175 -9.11 -17.82 29.38
N ALA A 176 -9.09 -18.29 30.64
CA ALA A 176 -8.50 -17.57 31.74
C ALA A 176 -7.04 -17.24 31.44
N LYS A 177 -6.74 -15.95 31.43
CA LYS A 177 -5.41 -15.38 31.28
C LYS A 177 -4.45 -15.99 32.30
N GLY A 178 -3.72 -17.02 31.93
CA GLY A 178 -2.55 -17.46 32.68
C GLY A 178 -1.45 -16.41 32.56
N PRO A 179 -0.59 -16.25 33.60
CA PRO A 179 0.50 -15.26 33.62
C PRO A 179 1.56 -15.43 32.52
N ALA A 180 1.44 -16.44 31.68
CA ALA A 180 2.41 -16.77 30.61
C ALA A 180 2.08 -16.15 29.22
N ASP A 181 1.05 -15.32 29.09
CA ASP A 181 0.54 -14.90 27.78
C ASP A 181 1.13 -13.58 27.22
N GLN A 182 2.32 -13.16 27.69
CA GLN A 182 3.03 -11.99 27.20
C GLN A 182 3.93 -12.25 25.99
N THR A 183 4.11 -13.51 25.56
CA THR A 183 4.92 -13.83 24.39
C THR A 183 4.11 -13.69 23.10
N PHE A 184 4.72 -13.10 22.07
CA PHE A 184 4.12 -12.92 20.73
C PHE A 184 3.93 -14.24 19.96
N GLY A 185 4.13 -15.41 20.59
CA GLY A 185 3.98 -16.71 19.96
C GLY A 185 5.01 -17.01 18.85
N ILE A 186 6.14 -16.32 18.85
CA ILE A 186 7.20 -16.52 17.86
C ILE A 186 7.95 -17.80 18.19
N THR A 187 7.79 -18.82 17.32
CA THR A 187 8.43 -20.15 17.50
C THR A 187 9.86 -20.18 16.96
N LYS A 188 10.15 -19.37 15.93
CA LYS A 188 11.46 -19.30 15.27
C LYS A 188 11.97 -17.86 15.21
N PRO A 189 12.48 -17.29 16.32
CA PRO A 189 12.72 -15.85 16.45
C PRO A 189 13.70 -15.30 15.42
N VAL A 190 14.80 -15.99 15.13
CA VAL A 190 15.79 -15.54 14.15
C VAL A 190 15.20 -15.46 12.75
N ARG A 191 14.40 -16.47 12.35
CA ARG A 191 13.75 -16.48 11.02
C ARG A 191 12.66 -15.43 10.92
N PHE A 192 11.89 -15.24 12.00
CA PHE A 192 10.86 -14.20 12.05
C PHE A 192 11.48 -12.80 11.98
N LEU A 193 12.60 -12.57 12.66
CA LEU A 193 13.33 -11.30 12.60
C LEU A 193 13.89 -11.05 11.19
N SER A 194 14.48 -12.08 10.56
CA SER A 194 14.95 -11.99 9.17
C SER A 194 13.79 -11.69 8.21
N LEU A 195 12.65 -12.37 8.35
CA LEU A 195 11.45 -12.10 7.56
C LEU A 195 10.95 -10.67 7.77
N SER A 196 10.88 -10.21 9.02
CA SER A 196 10.48 -8.86 9.37
C SER A 196 11.37 -7.81 8.72
N PHE A 197 12.68 -8.05 8.70
CA PHE A 197 13.64 -7.17 8.04
C PHE A 197 13.49 -7.20 6.51
N ILE A 198 13.29 -8.38 5.92
CA ILE A 198 13.01 -8.52 4.48
C ILE A 198 11.74 -7.72 4.11
N VAL A 199 10.64 -7.88 4.87
CA VAL A 199 9.39 -7.16 4.61
C VAL A 199 9.58 -5.66 4.71
N PHE A 200 10.38 -5.20 5.69
CA PHE A 200 10.71 -3.78 5.82
C PHE A 200 11.45 -3.26 4.57
N LEU A 201 12.50 -3.94 4.13
CA LEU A 201 13.27 -3.57 2.94
C LEU A 201 12.42 -3.63 1.66
N ASP A 202 11.65 -4.70 1.49
CA ASP A 202 10.78 -4.91 0.34
C ASP A 202 9.70 -3.82 0.25
N SER A 203 9.13 -3.42 1.39
CA SER A 203 8.15 -2.32 1.46
C SER A 203 8.77 -0.96 1.11
N ILE A 204 10.04 -0.72 1.46
CA ILE A 204 10.79 0.46 0.97
C ILE A 204 10.85 0.44 -0.55
N VAL A 205 11.25 -0.70 -1.15
CA VAL A 205 11.38 -0.84 -2.60
C VAL A 205 10.04 -0.57 -3.29
N GLN A 206 8.97 -1.20 -2.83
CA GLN A 206 7.64 -1.04 -3.41
C GLN A 206 7.12 0.39 -3.33
N ALA A 207 7.18 1.00 -2.14
CA ALA A 207 6.64 2.33 -1.91
C ALA A 207 7.44 3.40 -2.65
N ALA A 208 8.77 3.33 -2.62
CA ALA A 208 9.62 4.29 -3.28
C ALA A 208 9.61 4.14 -4.80
N PHE A 209 9.61 2.91 -5.33
CA PHE A 209 9.48 2.68 -6.76
C PHE A 209 8.20 3.31 -7.31
N LEU A 210 7.04 3.02 -6.71
CA LEU A 210 5.75 3.61 -7.13
C LEU A 210 5.71 5.13 -6.95
N THR A 211 6.45 5.68 -5.99
CA THR A 211 6.51 7.12 -5.77
C THR A 211 7.33 7.81 -6.85
N PHE A 212 8.49 7.25 -7.21
CA PHE A 212 9.48 7.93 -8.03
C PHE A 212 9.50 7.50 -9.50
N ILE A 213 8.89 6.37 -9.88
CA ILE A 213 8.93 5.89 -11.28
C ILE A 213 8.38 6.92 -12.26
N ALA A 214 7.31 7.66 -11.90
CA ALA A 214 6.78 8.68 -12.76
C ALA A 214 7.76 9.85 -12.98
N PHE A 215 8.57 10.20 -11.97
CA PHE A 215 9.62 11.21 -12.08
C PHE A 215 10.76 10.75 -12.98
N VAL A 216 11.17 9.49 -12.85
CA VAL A 216 12.17 8.88 -13.75
C VAL A 216 11.70 8.92 -15.20
N LEU A 217 10.41 8.63 -15.45
CA LEU A 217 9.84 8.69 -16.80
C LEU A 217 9.83 10.13 -17.35
N VAL A 218 9.48 11.12 -16.52
CA VAL A 218 9.51 12.55 -16.90
C VAL A 218 10.94 12.99 -17.22
N GLU A 219 11.92 12.62 -16.41
CA GLU A 219 13.34 12.91 -16.65
C GLU A 219 13.83 12.33 -17.99
N LYS A 220 13.33 11.15 -18.35
CA LYS A 220 13.60 10.50 -19.65
C LYS A 220 12.77 11.07 -20.81
N GLY A 221 12.02 12.16 -20.60
CA GLY A 221 11.28 12.90 -21.61
C GLY A 221 9.80 12.51 -21.78
N ALA A 222 9.22 11.73 -20.87
CA ALA A 222 7.78 11.46 -20.91
C ALA A 222 6.97 12.70 -20.49
N SER A 223 5.82 12.93 -21.13
CA SER A 223 4.85 13.90 -20.64
C SER A 223 4.25 13.42 -19.29
N ALA A 224 3.67 14.34 -18.51
CA ALA A 224 3.02 14.01 -17.23
C ALA A 224 1.91 12.95 -17.40
N SER A 225 1.16 12.99 -18.50
CA SER A 225 0.13 12.00 -18.83
C SER A 225 0.74 10.62 -19.10
N HIS A 226 1.78 10.54 -19.93
CA HIS A 226 2.47 9.28 -20.21
C HIS A 226 3.14 8.72 -18.96
N ALA A 227 3.76 9.56 -18.13
CA ALA A 227 4.35 9.14 -16.86
C ALA A 227 3.29 8.57 -15.89
N ALA A 228 2.11 9.20 -15.81
CA ALA A 228 0.98 8.65 -15.06
C ALA A 228 0.51 7.30 -15.63
N GLY A 229 0.44 7.16 -16.96
CA GLY A 229 0.17 5.89 -17.64
C GLY A 229 1.20 4.80 -17.29
N GLY A 230 2.49 5.15 -17.18
CA GLY A 230 3.54 4.25 -16.74
C GLY A 230 3.31 3.70 -15.32
N VAL A 231 2.80 4.54 -14.41
CA VAL A 231 2.40 4.06 -13.06
C VAL A 231 1.24 3.07 -13.16
N VAL A 232 0.25 3.34 -14.04
CA VAL A 232 -0.87 2.40 -14.27
C VAL A 232 -0.36 1.04 -14.76
N LEU A 233 0.53 1.03 -15.74
CA LEU A 233 1.15 -0.21 -16.25
C LEU A 233 1.87 -0.98 -15.15
N THR A 234 2.61 -0.28 -14.29
CA THR A 234 3.27 -0.87 -13.13
C THR A 234 2.26 -1.49 -12.14
N LEU A 235 1.14 -0.81 -11.88
CA LEU A 235 0.09 -1.31 -10.98
C LEU A 235 -0.64 -2.52 -11.56
N ILE A 236 -0.89 -2.56 -12.87
CA ILE A 236 -1.45 -3.73 -13.56
C ILE A 236 -0.53 -4.94 -13.35
N GLY A 237 0.76 -4.77 -13.64
CA GLY A 237 1.75 -5.80 -13.38
C GLY A 237 1.80 -6.22 -11.90
N GLY A 238 1.78 -5.24 -11.00
CA GLY A 238 1.81 -5.48 -9.56
C GLY A 238 0.62 -6.30 -9.05
N THR A 239 -0.58 -6.02 -9.54
CA THR A 239 -1.78 -6.81 -9.23
C THR A 239 -1.62 -8.26 -9.71
N ALA A 240 -1.13 -8.44 -10.94
CA ALA A 240 -0.82 -9.77 -11.47
C ALA A 240 0.28 -10.47 -10.65
N GLY A 241 1.31 -9.73 -10.24
CA GLY A 241 2.42 -10.23 -9.44
C GLY A 241 2.01 -10.74 -8.06
N LYS A 242 1.13 -10.02 -7.37
CA LYS A 242 0.57 -10.48 -6.08
C LYS A 242 -0.18 -11.80 -6.25
N PHE A 243 -0.92 -11.96 -7.34
CA PHE A 243 -1.67 -13.19 -7.61
C PHE A 243 -0.74 -14.34 -7.98
N THR A 244 0.16 -14.12 -8.92
CA THR A 244 1.06 -15.15 -9.45
C THR A 244 2.20 -15.50 -8.49
N GLY A 245 2.67 -14.55 -7.66
CA GLY A 245 3.73 -14.76 -6.68
C GLY A 245 3.39 -15.86 -5.66
N GLY A 246 2.16 -15.88 -5.15
CA GLY A 246 1.69 -16.93 -4.26
C GLY A 246 1.61 -18.30 -4.94
N LEU A 247 1.10 -18.36 -6.18
CA LEU A 247 1.04 -19.60 -6.97
C LEU A 247 2.45 -20.11 -7.31
N PHE A 248 3.35 -19.22 -7.62
CA PHE A 248 4.74 -19.54 -7.91
C PHE A 248 5.46 -20.10 -6.68
N ALA A 249 5.27 -19.46 -5.51
CA ALA A 249 5.81 -19.95 -4.24
C ALA A 249 5.25 -21.32 -3.86
N ALA A 250 3.97 -21.58 -4.10
CA ALA A 250 3.37 -22.90 -3.85
C ALA A 250 3.99 -24.03 -4.69
N ARG A 251 4.45 -23.71 -5.92
CA ARG A 251 5.06 -24.72 -6.84
C ARG A 251 6.56 -24.90 -6.59
N VAL A 252 7.30 -23.81 -6.49
CA VAL A 252 8.78 -23.80 -6.48
C VAL A 252 9.34 -23.77 -5.06
N GLY A 253 8.55 -23.29 -4.09
CA GLY A 253 8.95 -23.05 -2.69
C GLY A 253 9.33 -21.59 -2.44
N ASP A 254 9.13 -21.16 -1.19
CA ASP A 254 9.23 -19.74 -0.82
C ASP A 254 10.62 -19.17 -1.06
N ARG A 255 11.66 -19.91 -0.66
CA ARG A 255 13.06 -19.48 -0.82
C ARG A 255 13.45 -19.21 -2.26
N TYR A 256 13.19 -20.16 -3.16
CA TYR A 256 13.57 -20.03 -4.57
C TYR A 256 12.71 -18.99 -5.27
N SER A 257 11.41 -18.95 -4.96
CA SER A 257 10.51 -17.94 -5.51
C SER A 257 10.94 -16.53 -5.11
N PHE A 258 11.25 -16.31 -3.84
CA PHE A 258 11.75 -15.02 -3.36
C PHE A 258 13.03 -14.63 -4.08
N PHE A 259 14.01 -15.56 -4.19
CA PHE A 259 15.28 -15.29 -4.86
C PHE A 259 15.09 -14.89 -6.33
N ILE A 260 14.28 -15.66 -7.08
CA ILE A 260 14.00 -15.37 -8.49
C ILE A 260 13.30 -14.01 -8.65
N ILE A 261 12.28 -13.74 -7.83
CA ILE A 261 11.53 -12.48 -7.88
C ILE A 261 12.46 -11.29 -7.61
N GLN A 262 13.32 -11.37 -6.60
CA GLN A 262 14.24 -10.27 -6.28
C GLN A 262 15.32 -10.07 -7.35
N CYS A 263 15.86 -11.15 -7.91
CA CYS A 263 16.79 -11.04 -9.05
C CYS A 263 16.11 -10.38 -10.26
N MET A 264 14.87 -10.76 -10.58
CA MET A 264 14.09 -10.16 -11.66
C MET A 264 13.74 -8.70 -11.37
N THR A 265 13.50 -8.35 -10.09
CA THR A 265 13.31 -6.96 -9.66
C THR A 265 14.56 -6.13 -9.96
N ILE A 266 15.77 -6.61 -9.61
CA ILE A 266 17.04 -5.91 -9.90
C ILE A 266 17.20 -5.76 -11.42
N LEU A 267 16.99 -6.82 -12.20
CA LEU A 267 17.09 -6.76 -13.66
C LEU A 267 16.08 -5.79 -14.26
N GLY A 268 14.87 -5.76 -13.73
CA GLY A 268 13.83 -4.81 -14.14
C GLY A 268 14.20 -3.36 -13.85
N LEU A 269 14.76 -3.08 -12.66
CA LEU A 269 15.26 -1.74 -12.29
C LEU A 269 16.44 -1.30 -13.17
N LEU A 270 17.37 -2.21 -13.50
CA LEU A 270 18.44 -1.97 -14.49
C LEU A 270 17.84 -1.64 -15.86
N GLY A 271 16.81 -2.38 -16.29
CA GLY A 271 16.10 -2.10 -17.53
C GLY A 271 15.47 -0.69 -17.54
N VAL A 272 14.83 -0.28 -16.45
CA VAL A 272 14.28 1.08 -16.32
C VAL A 272 15.37 2.14 -16.39
N LEU A 273 16.56 1.85 -15.86
CA LEU A 273 17.70 2.78 -15.85
C LEU A 273 18.30 2.97 -17.25
N PHE A 274 18.54 1.89 -18.00
CA PHE A 274 19.36 1.92 -19.21
C PHE A 274 18.57 1.86 -20.52
N LEU A 275 17.32 1.40 -20.53
CA LEU A 275 16.54 1.29 -21.75
C LEU A 275 15.96 2.64 -22.21
N PRO A 276 15.71 2.80 -23.52
CA PRO A 276 14.99 3.95 -24.03
C PRO A 276 13.52 3.96 -23.56
N LEU A 277 12.93 5.15 -23.53
CA LEU A 277 11.61 5.40 -22.96
C LEU A 277 10.53 4.44 -23.47
N GLN A 278 10.49 4.16 -24.77
CA GLN A 278 9.48 3.27 -25.38
C GLN A 278 9.59 1.83 -24.83
N ALA A 279 10.81 1.33 -24.68
CA ALA A 279 11.05 -0.01 -24.14
C ALA A 279 10.70 -0.09 -22.65
N ILE A 280 10.90 1.00 -21.90
CA ILE A 280 10.51 1.08 -20.49
C ILE A 280 9.00 0.89 -20.33
N PHE A 281 8.15 1.52 -21.16
CA PHE A 281 6.71 1.34 -21.08
C PHE A 281 6.27 -0.13 -21.27
N VAL A 282 6.94 -0.88 -22.13
CA VAL A 282 6.69 -2.32 -22.29
C VAL A 282 7.20 -3.13 -21.10
N LEU A 283 8.30 -2.68 -20.49
CA LEU A 283 8.92 -3.35 -19.35
C LEU A 283 8.15 -3.11 -18.02
N LEU A 284 7.51 -1.95 -17.84
CA LEU A 284 6.86 -1.56 -16.57
C LEU A 284 5.86 -2.57 -16.01
N PRO A 285 4.95 -3.21 -16.79
CA PRO A 285 4.10 -4.26 -16.27
C PRO A 285 4.91 -5.42 -15.69
N VAL A 286 5.99 -5.83 -16.36
CA VAL A 286 6.87 -6.93 -15.92
C VAL A 286 7.59 -6.56 -14.63
N VAL A 287 8.13 -5.35 -14.54
CA VAL A 287 8.75 -4.83 -13.30
C VAL A 287 7.72 -4.80 -12.18
N GLY A 288 6.50 -4.34 -12.47
CA GLY A 288 5.40 -4.34 -11.52
C GLY A 288 5.12 -5.73 -10.93
N VAL A 289 5.10 -6.78 -11.78
CA VAL A 289 4.92 -8.17 -11.34
C VAL A 289 5.94 -8.55 -10.28
N PHE A 290 7.21 -8.26 -10.52
CA PHE A 290 8.28 -8.68 -9.62
C PHE A 290 8.38 -7.80 -8.37
N VAL A 291 8.30 -6.48 -8.51
CA VAL A 291 8.36 -5.54 -7.39
C VAL A 291 7.23 -5.79 -6.38
N GLN A 292 6.03 -6.16 -6.82
CA GLN A 292 4.90 -6.40 -5.91
C GLN A 292 4.66 -7.87 -5.59
N GLY A 293 5.20 -8.80 -6.38
CA GLY A 293 5.02 -10.24 -6.19
C GLY A 293 5.75 -10.79 -4.96
N SER A 294 6.86 -10.18 -4.55
CA SER A 294 7.66 -10.55 -3.38
C SER A 294 6.87 -10.51 -2.07
N SER A 295 6.00 -9.53 -1.92
CA SER A 295 5.19 -9.36 -0.70
C SER A 295 4.30 -10.58 -0.41
N THR A 296 3.72 -11.19 -1.44
CA THR A 296 2.85 -12.37 -1.26
C THR A 296 3.64 -13.57 -0.75
N VAL A 297 4.88 -13.75 -1.22
CA VAL A 297 5.78 -14.80 -0.72
C VAL A 297 6.12 -14.54 0.74
N CYS A 298 6.52 -13.31 1.08
CA CYS A 298 6.87 -12.94 2.45
C CYS A 298 5.70 -13.10 3.42
N TYR A 299 4.52 -12.61 3.06
CA TYR A 299 3.33 -12.74 3.93
C TYR A 299 2.89 -14.19 4.09
N GLY A 300 3.03 -15.02 3.04
CA GLY A 300 2.71 -16.44 3.12
C GLY A 300 3.54 -17.20 4.14
N THR A 301 4.79 -16.80 4.37
CA THR A 301 5.72 -17.48 5.30
C THR A 301 5.60 -17.03 6.77
N VAL A 302 4.82 -15.99 7.07
CA VAL A 302 4.66 -15.51 8.46
C VAL A 302 4.15 -16.61 9.38
N ALA A 303 3.13 -17.35 8.95
CA ALA A 303 2.51 -18.41 9.73
C ALA A 303 3.47 -19.57 10.08
N ASP A 304 4.54 -19.78 9.28
CA ASP A 304 5.52 -20.87 9.51
C ASP A 304 6.45 -20.59 10.70
N TYR A 305 6.45 -19.38 11.21
CA TYR A 305 7.39 -18.92 12.25
C TYR A 305 6.72 -18.54 13.57
N VAL A 306 5.40 -18.73 13.67
CA VAL A 306 4.60 -18.35 14.83
C VAL A 306 3.58 -19.43 15.18
N ASP A 307 3.11 -19.44 16.43
CA ASP A 307 2.01 -20.29 16.85
C ASP A 307 0.72 -19.90 16.13
N GLU A 308 -0.09 -20.88 15.74
CA GLU A 308 -1.35 -20.68 15.03
C GLU A 308 -2.30 -19.76 15.79
N SER A 309 -2.38 -19.90 17.12
CA SER A 309 -3.20 -19.06 18.00
C SER A 309 -2.80 -17.58 18.07
N LYS A 310 -1.56 -17.24 17.70
CA LYS A 310 -0.97 -15.88 17.81
C LYS A 310 -0.60 -15.27 16.46
N THR A 311 -1.00 -15.89 15.37
CA THR A 311 -0.72 -15.46 14.00
C THR A 311 -1.16 -14.00 13.75
N THR A 312 -2.30 -13.59 14.31
CA THR A 312 -2.80 -12.20 14.18
C THR A 312 -1.82 -11.17 14.74
N ARG A 313 -1.18 -11.45 15.89
CA ARG A 313 -0.18 -10.55 16.50
C ARG A 313 1.08 -10.44 15.62
N ALA A 314 1.50 -11.54 15.05
CA ALA A 314 2.66 -11.56 14.15
C ALA A 314 2.40 -10.75 12.87
N TYR A 315 1.22 -10.89 12.26
CA TYR A 315 0.83 -10.06 11.12
C TYR A 315 0.75 -8.58 11.48
N ALA A 316 0.28 -8.22 12.67
CA ALA A 316 0.25 -6.82 13.13
C ALA A 316 1.66 -6.22 13.15
N ILE A 317 2.68 -6.95 13.64
CA ILE A 317 4.08 -6.50 13.62
C ILE A 317 4.54 -6.29 12.17
N ILE A 318 4.30 -7.27 11.30
CA ILE A 318 4.71 -7.24 9.89
C ILE A 318 4.08 -6.06 9.15
N TYR A 319 2.78 -5.82 9.32
CA TYR A 319 2.10 -4.67 8.70
C TYR A 319 2.57 -3.33 9.24
N THR A 320 2.84 -3.22 10.55
CA THR A 320 3.40 -2.01 11.15
C THR A 320 4.77 -1.69 10.57
N LEU A 321 5.64 -2.70 10.43
CA LEU A 321 6.95 -2.53 9.79
C LEU A 321 6.84 -2.12 8.32
N SER A 322 5.92 -2.75 7.57
CA SER A 322 5.64 -2.38 6.18
C SER A 322 5.14 -0.94 6.06
N SER A 323 4.25 -0.51 6.95
CA SER A 323 3.76 0.87 6.99
C SER A 323 4.87 1.87 7.31
N ALA A 324 5.70 1.57 8.31
CA ALA A 324 6.86 2.40 8.65
C ALA A 324 7.85 2.52 7.49
N ALA A 325 8.12 1.43 6.78
CA ALA A 325 8.96 1.40 5.59
C ALA A 325 8.37 2.26 4.44
N SER A 326 7.05 2.19 4.26
CA SER A 326 6.34 2.98 3.23
C SER A 326 6.36 4.49 3.51
N VAL A 327 6.56 4.89 4.75
CA VAL A 327 6.80 6.28 5.16
C VAL A 327 8.27 6.66 4.95
N ALA A 328 9.17 5.85 5.52
CA ALA A 328 10.61 6.15 5.55
C ALA A 328 11.25 6.11 4.15
N GLY A 329 10.93 5.10 3.35
CA GLY A 329 11.53 4.88 2.04
C GLY A 329 11.42 6.10 1.12
N PRO A 330 10.22 6.56 0.75
CA PRO A 330 10.05 7.71 -0.12
C PRO A 330 10.66 9.00 0.45
N PHE A 331 10.63 9.19 1.76
CA PHE A 331 11.22 10.38 2.38
C PHE A 331 12.75 10.41 2.22
N PHE A 332 13.45 9.37 2.67
CA PHE A 332 14.92 9.33 2.60
C PHE A 332 15.44 9.28 1.16
N LEU A 333 14.75 8.55 0.28
CA LEU A 333 15.13 8.48 -1.13
C LEU A 333 14.81 9.77 -1.88
N GLY A 334 13.80 10.53 -1.45
CA GLY A 334 13.56 11.89 -1.93
C GLY A 334 14.70 12.85 -1.58
N VAL A 335 15.20 12.80 -0.33
CA VAL A 335 16.38 13.57 0.08
C VAL A 335 17.61 13.19 -0.75
N LEU A 336 17.80 11.89 -1.03
CA LEU A 336 18.89 11.42 -1.86
C LEU A 336 18.76 11.92 -3.31
N ALA A 337 17.57 11.88 -3.88
CA ALA A 337 17.29 12.35 -5.24
C ALA A 337 17.60 13.83 -5.42
N ASP A 338 17.28 14.66 -4.41
CA ASP A 338 17.59 16.09 -4.45
C ASP A 338 19.09 16.39 -4.35
N ARG A 339 19.85 15.55 -3.62
CA ARG A 339 21.29 15.78 -3.40
C ARG A 339 22.18 15.24 -4.54
N VAL A 340 21.73 14.18 -5.18
CA VAL A 340 22.51 13.47 -6.18
C VAL A 340 21.82 13.60 -7.54
N HIS A 341 20.71 12.85 -7.74
CA HIS A 341 19.98 12.70 -9.02
C HIS A 341 18.84 11.70 -8.85
N ILE A 342 17.79 11.83 -9.60
CA ILE A 342 16.63 10.91 -9.48
C ILE A 342 16.99 9.44 -9.74
N GLU A 343 17.95 9.17 -10.61
CA GLU A 343 18.41 7.80 -10.89
C GLU A 343 19.09 7.14 -9.68
N ALA A 344 19.62 7.94 -8.73
CA ALA A 344 20.16 7.41 -7.48
C ALA A 344 19.13 6.65 -6.66
N VAL A 345 17.84 6.98 -6.83
CA VAL A 345 16.74 6.21 -6.25
C VAL A 345 16.77 4.78 -6.77
N LEU A 346 16.85 4.57 -8.10
CA LEU A 346 16.86 3.23 -8.69
C LEU A 346 18.09 2.41 -8.23
N TRP A 347 19.25 3.04 -8.17
CA TRP A 347 20.46 2.41 -7.64
C TRP A 347 20.30 1.99 -6.18
N SER A 348 19.71 2.86 -5.36
CA SER A 348 19.43 2.56 -3.96
C SER A 348 18.43 1.41 -3.81
N LEU A 349 17.38 1.38 -4.63
CA LEU A 349 16.41 0.28 -4.63
C LEU A 349 17.07 -1.05 -4.99
N MET A 350 17.99 -1.07 -5.96
CA MET A 350 18.76 -2.28 -6.30
C MET A 350 19.63 -2.74 -5.13
N VAL A 351 20.32 -1.82 -4.45
CA VAL A 351 21.11 -2.14 -3.26
C VAL A 351 20.23 -2.70 -2.14
N VAL A 352 19.10 -2.06 -1.84
CA VAL A 352 18.14 -2.53 -0.82
C VAL A 352 17.60 -3.93 -1.18
N THR A 353 17.28 -4.16 -2.46
CA THR A 353 16.84 -5.47 -2.96
C THR A 353 17.94 -6.52 -2.83
N ALA A 354 19.19 -6.18 -3.16
CA ALA A 354 20.33 -7.07 -2.99
C ALA A 354 20.58 -7.42 -1.51
N ILE A 355 20.44 -6.46 -0.61
CA ILE A 355 20.54 -6.72 0.84
C ILE A 355 19.41 -7.69 1.26
N SER A 356 18.18 -7.51 0.79
CA SER A 356 17.07 -8.40 1.13
C SER A 356 17.33 -9.85 0.67
N LEU A 357 18.04 -10.06 -0.45
CA LEU A 357 18.44 -11.39 -0.92
C LEU A 357 19.35 -12.13 0.08
N LEU A 358 20.25 -11.43 0.75
CA LEU A 358 21.15 -12.03 1.74
C LEU A 358 20.33 -12.61 2.92
N PHE A 359 19.30 -11.90 3.35
CA PHE A 359 18.39 -12.36 4.41
C PHE A 359 17.42 -13.43 3.92
N GLY A 360 17.08 -13.47 2.64
CA GLY A 360 16.23 -14.48 2.01
C GLY A 360 16.79 -15.92 2.12
N MET A 361 18.07 -16.07 2.39
CA MET A 361 18.67 -17.38 2.70
C MET A 361 18.11 -18.02 3.99
N SER A 362 17.48 -17.24 4.87
CA SER A 362 16.84 -17.71 6.10
C SER A 362 15.49 -18.40 5.89
N PHE A 363 14.87 -18.26 4.70
CA PHE A 363 13.65 -18.99 4.35
C PHE A 363 13.88 -20.50 4.40
N SER A 364 12.87 -21.24 4.88
CA SER A 364 12.96 -22.70 4.93
C SER A 364 13.00 -23.29 3.52
N PRO A 365 13.93 -24.20 3.21
CA PRO A 365 13.84 -24.96 1.96
C PRO A 365 12.55 -25.78 1.98
N LYS A 366 11.90 -25.92 0.81
CA LYS A 366 10.72 -26.78 0.65
C LYS A 366 11.08 -28.22 1.09
N GLY A 367 10.43 -28.75 2.12
CA GLY A 367 10.55 -30.16 2.47
C GLY A 367 11.17 -30.51 3.83
N ARG A 368 11.16 -29.61 4.81
CA ARG A 368 11.47 -30.01 6.20
C ARG A 368 10.54 -29.33 7.18
#